data_058f0b1e4e5bbbbdb117f40d02a48c6d
#
_entry.id   058f0b1e4e5bbbbdb117f40d02a48c6d
#
_cell.length_a   1.000
_cell.length_b   1.000
_cell.length_c   1.000
_cell.angle_alpha   90.00
_cell.angle_beta   90.00
_cell.angle_gamma   90.00
#
_symmetry.space_group_name_H-M   'P 1'
#
loop_
_entity.id
_entity.type
_entity.pdbx_description
1 polymer ?
#
loop_
_entity_poly.entity_id
_entity_poly.type
_entity_poly.pdbx_seq_one_letter_code
_entity_poly.pdbx_strand_id
1 'polypeptide(L)'
;MIVGIGTDLVEISRIQRAIEKNPRFTQRVYTDQEIQYCRRKANPWQSFAARFAAKEAVSKALGTGIGPVGLKEIEILNQKNGQPVVVLHGNAQTLAAQRKIQHVHISLSHSEAYAIATAVLEGEG
;
A
#
# COMPACT_ATOMS: atom_id res chain seq x y z
N MET A 1 -15.40 0.62 -15.60
CA MET A 1 -14.85 -0.71 -15.90
C MET A 1 -13.56 -0.92 -15.13
N ILE A 2 -13.18 -2.16 -14.92
CA ILE A 2 -11.92 -2.50 -14.29
C ILE A 2 -10.79 -2.27 -15.29
N VAL A 3 -9.80 -1.47 -14.89
CA VAL A 3 -8.67 -1.11 -15.75
C VAL A 3 -7.34 -1.61 -15.22
N GLY A 4 -7.32 -2.18 -14.03
CA GLY A 4 -6.10 -2.75 -13.46
C GLY A 4 -6.39 -3.60 -12.24
N ILE A 5 -5.55 -4.60 -12.04
CA ILE A 5 -5.62 -5.47 -10.87
C ILE A 5 -4.19 -5.80 -10.43
N GLY A 6 -3.98 -5.86 -9.13
CA GLY A 6 -2.69 -6.22 -8.56
C GLY A 6 -2.85 -6.96 -7.27
N THR A 7 -1.90 -7.83 -7.00
CA THR A 7 -1.85 -8.54 -5.73
C THR A 7 -0.40 -8.67 -5.29
N ASP A 8 -0.18 -8.68 -3.99
CA ASP A 8 1.15 -8.85 -3.41
C ASP A 8 1.06 -9.62 -2.11
N LEU A 9 2.04 -10.46 -1.88
CA LEU A 9 2.19 -11.27 -0.68
C LEU A 9 3.56 -10.98 -0.08
N VAL A 10 3.61 -10.67 1.20
CA VAL A 10 4.87 -10.35 1.87
C VAL A 10 4.98 -11.11 3.19
N GLU A 11 6.17 -11.58 3.50
CA GLU A 11 6.48 -12.19 4.79
C GLU A 11 6.62 -11.09 5.84
N ILE A 12 5.85 -11.18 6.92
CA ILE A 12 5.80 -10.15 7.97
C ILE A 12 7.18 -9.98 8.62
N SER A 13 7.87 -11.08 8.90
CA SER A 13 9.20 -11.02 9.53
C SER A 13 10.23 -10.30 8.66
N ARG A 14 10.08 -10.35 7.33
CA ARG A 14 10.97 -9.65 6.41
C ARG A 14 10.83 -8.14 6.55
N ILE A 15 9.60 -7.65 6.67
CA ILE A 15 9.35 -6.22 6.87
C ILE A 15 9.83 -5.77 8.24
N GLN A 16 9.57 -6.57 9.28
CA GLN A 16 10.09 -6.29 10.61
C GLN A 16 11.60 -6.13 10.61
N ARG A 17 12.33 -7.07 10.01
CA ARG A 17 13.79 -7.00 9.91
C ARG A 17 14.26 -5.75 9.16
N ALA A 18 13.58 -5.41 8.05
CA ALA A 18 13.95 -4.23 7.26
C ALA A 18 13.81 -2.95 8.10
N ILE A 19 12.72 -2.82 8.84
CA ILE A 19 12.46 -1.66 9.70
C ILE A 19 13.48 -1.58 10.84
N GLU A 20 13.77 -2.72 11.46
CA GLU A 20 14.70 -2.76 12.61
C GLU A 20 16.14 -2.50 12.20
N LYS A 21 16.55 -2.97 11.04
CA LYS A 21 17.94 -2.84 10.56
C LYS A 21 18.24 -1.50 9.90
N ASN A 22 17.23 -0.86 9.31
CA ASN A 22 17.44 0.35 8.54
C ASN A 22 16.42 1.42 8.93
N PRO A 23 16.83 2.40 9.77
CA PRO A 23 15.92 3.47 10.17
C PRO A 23 15.32 4.26 9.01
N ARG A 24 16.03 4.33 7.87
CA ARG A 24 15.56 5.05 6.70
C ARG A 24 14.47 4.30 5.94
N PHE A 25 14.36 2.98 6.12
CA PHE A 25 13.35 2.18 5.44
C PHE A 25 11.94 2.70 5.71
N THR A 26 11.62 2.91 6.99
CA THR A 26 10.30 3.38 7.40
C THR A 26 9.96 4.71 6.74
N GLN A 27 10.90 5.64 6.72
CA GLN A 27 10.67 6.98 6.15
C GLN A 27 10.56 6.96 4.63
N ARG A 28 11.21 6.00 3.95
CA ARG A 28 11.13 5.89 2.49
C ARG A 28 9.84 5.24 2.02
N VAL A 29 9.27 4.36 2.84
CA VAL A 29 8.14 3.52 2.43
C VAL A 29 6.81 4.11 2.88
N TYR A 30 6.76 4.65 4.11
CA TYR A 30 5.52 5.02 4.76
C TYR A 30 5.43 6.53 5.01
N THR A 31 4.20 7.05 4.93
CA THR A 31 3.94 8.43 5.35
C THR A 31 3.90 8.51 6.88
N ASP A 32 3.97 9.72 7.41
CA ASP A 32 3.90 9.93 8.86
C ASP A 32 2.60 9.39 9.45
N GLN A 33 1.48 9.58 8.75
CA GLN A 33 0.18 9.06 9.20
C GLN A 33 0.17 7.54 9.27
N GLU A 34 0.74 6.88 8.27
CA GLU A 34 0.86 5.42 8.26
C GLU A 34 1.72 4.92 9.41
N ILE A 35 2.84 5.58 9.67
CA ILE A 35 3.74 5.21 10.76
C ILE A 35 3.03 5.33 12.11
N GLN A 36 2.35 6.45 12.35
CA GLN A 36 1.63 6.67 13.59
C GLN A 36 0.54 5.61 13.80
N TYR A 37 -0.21 5.31 12.76
CA TYR A 37 -1.26 4.30 12.82
C TYR A 37 -0.69 2.92 13.18
N CYS A 38 0.35 2.49 12.47
CA CYS A 38 0.95 1.18 12.69
C CYS A 38 1.54 1.03 14.08
N ARG A 39 2.20 2.07 14.58
CA ARG A 39 2.85 2.03 15.90
C ARG A 39 1.88 1.96 17.07
N ARG A 40 0.63 2.34 16.87
CA ARG A 40 -0.41 2.23 17.91
C ARG A 40 -0.98 0.82 18.03
N LYS A 41 -0.70 -0.07 17.07
CA LYS A 41 -1.24 -1.43 17.07
C LYS A 41 -0.45 -2.31 18.02
N ALA A 42 -1.14 -3.29 18.62
CA ALA A 42 -0.50 -4.28 19.50
C ALA A 42 0.58 -5.06 18.75
N ASN A 43 0.33 -5.39 17.47
CA ASN A 43 1.34 -5.98 16.59
C ASN A 43 1.58 -5.05 15.41
N PRO A 44 2.52 -4.10 15.54
CA PRO A 44 2.76 -3.14 14.47
C PRO A 44 3.31 -3.78 13.19
N TRP A 45 4.01 -4.90 13.30
CA TRP A 45 4.65 -5.54 12.15
C TRP A 45 3.66 -6.07 11.13
N GLN A 46 2.53 -6.63 11.60
CA GLN A 46 1.43 -7.02 10.71
C GLN A 46 0.88 -5.82 9.95
N SER A 47 0.71 -4.72 10.64
CA SER A 47 0.15 -3.50 10.05
C SER A 47 1.11 -2.89 9.02
N PHE A 48 2.40 -2.81 9.33
CA PHE A 48 3.41 -2.33 8.37
C PHE A 48 3.49 -3.25 7.15
N ALA A 49 3.49 -4.56 7.36
CA ALA A 49 3.58 -5.53 6.26
C ALA A 49 2.35 -5.46 5.35
N ALA A 50 1.16 -5.35 5.91
CA ALA A 50 -0.07 -5.23 5.12
C ALA A 50 -0.06 -3.96 4.27
N ARG A 51 0.40 -2.85 4.82
CA ARG A 51 0.53 -1.61 4.06
C ARG A 51 1.59 -1.71 2.96
N PHE A 52 2.70 -2.35 3.25
CA PHE A 52 3.73 -2.60 2.24
C PHE A 52 3.15 -3.40 1.07
N ALA A 53 2.46 -4.49 1.37
CA ALA A 53 1.81 -5.32 0.34
C ALA A 53 0.78 -4.51 -0.46
N ALA A 54 0.01 -3.64 0.21
CA ALA A 54 -0.97 -2.79 -0.44
C ALA A 54 -0.34 -1.83 -1.44
N LYS A 55 0.77 -1.19 -1.05
CA LYS A 55 1.50 -0.26 -1.93
C LYS A 55 2.01 -0.97 -3.17
N GLU A 56 2.59 -2.15 -3.00
CA GLU A 56 3.05 -2.98 -4.11
C GLU A 56 1.89 -3.41 -5.01
N ALA A 57 0.78 -3.84 -4.43
CA ALA A 57 -0.40 -4.28 -5.18
C ALA A 57 -0.96 -3.14 -6.04
N VAL A 58 -1.06 -1.93 -5.47
CA VAL A 58 -1.53 -0.75 -6.23
C VAL A 58 -0.57 -0.42 -7.37
N SER A 59 0.74 -0.46 -7.12
CA SER A 59 1.72 -0.18 -8.18
C SER A 59 1.63 -1.18 -9.32
N LYS A 60 1.40 -2.45 -9.03
CA LYS A 60 1.17 -3.48 -10.05
C LYS A 60 -0.12 -3.21 -10.82
N ALA A 61 -1.19 -2.82 -10.14
CA ALA A 61 -2.46 -2.50 -10.78
C ALA A 61 -2.33 -1.27 -11.70
N LEU A 62 -1.49 -0.30 -11.32
CA LEU A 62 -1.18 0.85 -12.17
C LEU A 62 -0.32 0.47 -13.39
N GLY A 63 0.27 -0.72 -13.39
CA GLY A 63 1.05 -1.22 -14.52
C GLY A 63 2.51 -0.79 -14.51
N THR A 64 2.96 -0.09 -13.48
CA THR A 64 4.33 0.43 -13.41
C THR A 64 5.26 -0.40 -12.53
N GLY A 65 4.71 -1.06 -11.50
CA GLY A 65 5.52 -1.51 -10.40
C GLY A 65 6.14 -0.32 -9.65
N ILE A 66 7.03 -0.60 -8.72
CA ILE A 66 7.73 0.43 -7.95
C ILE A 66 8.96 0.90 -8.76
N GLY A 67 9.21 2.18 -8.72
CA GLY A 67 10.26 2.85 -9.46
C GLY A 67 9.72 4.15 -10.04
N PRO A 68 8.94 4.10 -11.15
CA PRO A 68 8.26 5.28 -11.66
C PRO A 68 7.29 5.88 -10.65
N VAL A 69 6.73 5.04 -9.76
CA VAL A 69 5.86 5.44 -8.66
C VAL A 69 6.55 4.99 -7.38
N GLY A 70 6.73 5.91 -6.43
CA GLY A 70 7.33 5.59 -5.13
C GLY A 70 6.32 4.98 -4.17
N LEU A 71 6.80 4.14 -3.25
CA LEU A 71 5.96 3.51 -2.23
C LEU A 71 5.23 4.54 -1.37
N LYS A 72 5.90 5.64 -1.03
CA LYS A 72 5.34 6.68 -0.18
C LYS A 72 4.24 7.48 -0.89
N GLU A 73 4.20 7.45 -2.22
CA GLU A 73 3.18 8.11 -3.01
C GLU A 73 1.83 7.37 -2.99
N ILE A 74 1.82 6.13 -2.52
CA ILE A 74 0.62 5.31 -2.38
C ILE A 74 0.34 5.18 -0.89
N GLU A 75 -0.51 6.05 -0.36
CA GLU A 75 -0.79 6.10 1.08
C GLU A 75 -2.03 5.28 1.41
N ILE A 76 -1.91 4.41 2.41
CA ILE A 76 -3.01 3.56 2.87
C ILE A 76 -3.49 4.08 4.21
N LEU A 77 -4.68 4.62 4.24
CA LEU A 77 -5.30 5.14 5.46
C LEU A 77 -6.49 4.27 5.82
N ASN A 78 -6.96 4.40 7.06
CA ASN A 78 -8.15 3.68 7.52
C ASN A 78 -9.24 4.67 7.87
N GLN A 79 -10.46 4.37 7.40
CA GLN A 79 -11.65 5.10 7.80
C GLN A 79 -12.01 4.76 9.24
N LYS A 80 -12.93 5.52 9.84
CA LYS A 80 -13.38 5.28 11.21
C LYS A 80 -13.91 3.86 11.44
N ASN A 81 -14.52 3.28 10.40
CA ASN A 81 -15.03 1.91 10.45
C ASN A 81 -13.94 0.85 10.26
N GLY A 82 -12.68 1.25 10.12
CA GLY A 82 -11.55 0.35 9.91
C GLY A 82 -11.25 0.00 8.46
N GLN A 83 -12.12 0.37 7.54
CA GLN A 83 -11.94 0.05 6.12
C GLN A 83 -10.74 0.82 5.54
N PRO A 84 -9.81 0.12 4.84
CA PRO A 84 -8.67 0.80 4.22
C PRO A 84 -9.11 1.61 3.00
N VAL A 85 -8.47 2.76 2.81
CA VAL A 85 -8.63 3.60 1.62
C VAL A 85 -7.27 4.00 1.11
N VAL A 86 -7.16 4.23 -0.19
CA VAL A 86 -5.92 4.60 -0.86
C VAL A 86 -5.96 6.06 -1.24
N VAL A 87 -4.93 6.80 -0.86
CA VAL A 87 -4.73 8.19 -1.30
C VAL A 87 -3.44 8.22 -2.12
N LEU A 88 -3.54 8.69 -3.36
CA LEU A 88 -2.40 8.78 -4.27
C LEU A 88 -1.83 10.18 -4.26
N HIS A 89 -0.50 10.26 -4.27
CA HIS A 89 0.26 11.50 -4.28
C HIS A 89 1.26 11.49 -5.42
N GLY A 90 1.79 12.65 -5.76
CA GLY A 90 2.91 12.79 -6.68
C GLY A 90 2.69 12.10 -8.02
N ASN A 91 3.66 11.32 -8.45
CA ASN A 91 3.62 10.63 -9.74
C ASN A 91 2.49 9.60 -9.82
N ALA A 92 2.16 8.95 -8.71
CA ALA A 92 1.05 8.00 -8.67
C ALA A 92 -0.27 8.70 -8.97
N GLN A 93 -0.50 9.86 -8.39
CA GLN A 93 -1.69 10.66 -8.65
C GLN A 93 -1.76 11.11 -10.12
N THR A 94 -0.65 11.60 -10.65
CA THR A 94 -0.56 12.05 -12.04
C THR A 94 -0.87 10.90 -13.00
N LEU A 95 -0.28 9.75 -12.78
CA LEU A 95 -0.50 8.58 -13.62
C LEU A 95 -1.95 8.11 -13.57
N ALA A 96 -2.54 8.08 -12.37
CA ALA A 96 -3.95 7.70 -12.21
C ALA A 96 -4.87 8.65 -12.97
N ALA A 97 -4.59 9.96 -12.91
CA ALA A 97 -5.37 10.96 -13.65
C ALA A 97 -5.25 10.75 -15.17
N GLN A 98 -4.04 10.50 -15.66
CA GLN A 98 -3.79 10.24 -17.10
C GLN A 98 -4.53 8.99 -17.58
N ARG A 99 -4.61 7.96 -16.74
CA ARG A 99 -5.31 6.72 -17.06
C ARG A 99 -6.79 6.76 -16.75
N LYS A 100 -7.30 7.91 -16.29
CA LYS A 100 -8.73 8.12 -15.97
C LYS A 100 -9.24 7.14 -14.92
N ILE A 101 -8.41 6.85 -13.94
CA ILE A 101 -8.77 5.98 -12.81
C ILE A 101 -9.64 6.80 -11.86
N GLN A 102 -10.82 6.28 -11.55
CA GLN A 102 -11.82 6.94 -10.71
C GLN A 102 -11.84 6.38 -9.29
N HIS A 103 -11.57 5.08 -9.14
CA HIS A 103 -11.61 4.40 -7.85
C HIS A 103 -10.48 3.42 -7.72
N VAL A 104 -9.88 3.37 -6.53
CA VAL A 104 -8.91 2.35 -6.15
C VAL A 104 -9.53 1.56 -5.01
N HIS A 105 -9.85 0.30 -5.28
CA HIS A 105 -10.37 -0.61 -4.27
C HIS A 105 -9.22 -1.45 -3.72
N ILE A 106 -9.20 -1.65 -2.42
CA ILE A 106 -8.13 -2.41 -1.77
C ILE A 106 -8.71 -3.36 -0.74
N SER A 107 -8.12 -4.54 -0.66
CA SER A 107 -8.44 -5.52 0.37
C SER A 107 -7.14 -6.02 0.97
N LEU A 108 -7.09 -6.08 2.28
CA LEU A 108 -5.92 -6.52 3.05
C LEU A 108 -6.30 -7.71 3.90
N SER A 109 -5.38 -8.66 4.01
CA SER A 109 -5.53 -9.79 4.91
C SER A 109 -4.16 -10.22 5.42
N HIS A 110 -4.12 -10.90 6.55
CA HIS A 110 -2.88 -11.44 7.07
C HIS A 110 -3.14 -12.73 7.84
N SER A 111 -2.14 -13.57 7.82
CA SER A 111 -2.00 -14.71 8.72
C SER A 111 -0.95 -14.36 9.77
N GLU A 112 -0.49 -15.36 10.52
CA GLU A 112 0.60 -15.16 11.47
C GLU A 112 1.92 -14.77 10.77
N ALA A 113 2.20 -15.35 9.60
CA ALA A 113 3.47 -15.20 8.91
C ALA A 113 3.45 -14.26 7.71
N TYR A 114 2.29 -14.06 7.07
CA TYR A 114 2.19 -13.34 5.80
C TYR A 114 1.11 -12.28 5.82
N ALA A 115 1.35 -11.21 5.06
CA ALA A 115 0.32 -10.24 4.72
C ALA A 115 0.10 -10.27 3.22
N ILE A 116 -1.16 -10.10 2.80
CA ILE A 116 -1.55 -10.07 1.39
C ILE A 116 -2.43 -8.85 1.13
N ALA A 117 -2.27 -8.29 -0.05
CA ALA A 117 -3.14 -7.19 -0.50
C ALA A 117 -3.58 -7.44 -1.92
N THR A 118 -4.81 -7.03 -2.23
CA THR A 118 -5.35 -7.03 -3.58
C THR A 118 -5.86 -5.63 -3.89
N ALA A 119 -5.49 -5.10 -5.04
CA ALA A 119 -5.93 -3.80 -5.53
C ALA A 119 -6.70 -3.98 -6.83
N VAL A 120 -7.82 -3.27 -6.95
CA VAL A 120 -8.62 -3.23 -8.18
C VAL A 120 -8.84 -1.77 -8.54
N LEU A 121 -8.48 -1.40 -9.76
CA LEU A 121 -8.66 -0.05 -10.25
C LEU A 121 -9.86 0.00 -11.19
N GLU A 122 -10.75 0.94 -10.93
CA GLU A 122 -11.90 1.24 -11.79
C GLU A 122 -11.71 2.59 -12.46
N GLY A 123 -12.11 2.66 -13.72
CA GLY A 123 -12.05 3.90 -14.46
C GLY A 123 -12.80 3.78 -15.78
N GLU A 124 -12.61 4.80 -16.63
CA GLU A 124 -13.13 4.78 -17.98
C GLU A 124 -12.26 3.85 -18.83
N GLY A 125 -12.91 3.01 -19.60
CA GLY A 125 -12.26 2.06 -20.47
C GLY A 125 -11.51 2.64 -21.65
#